data_e0869dcfe4ea5ab55b4acd1352088606
#
_entry.id   e0869dcfe4ea5ab55b4acd1352088606
#
_cell.length_a   1.000
_cell.length_b   1.000
_cell.length_c   1.000
_cell.angle_alpha   90.00
_cell.angle_beta   90.00
_cell.angle_gamma   90.00
#
_symmetry.space_group_name_H-M   'P 1'
#
loop_
_entity.id
_entity.type
_entity.pdbx_description
1 polymer ?
#
loop_
_entity_poly.entity_id
_entity_poly.type
_entity_poly.pdbx_seq_one_letter_code
_entity_poly.pdbx_strand_id
1 'polypeptide(L)'
;MSPVRAAQTKRKLSQTGRRGAVRKRKVLNVEGHKLEPKKVYQIMKCAACSEVMLSATCYQCRDCQYLCHRKCCAQISSKCITEMGSSSSSTKFTSPHKWDMVSLATPNFCSHCGHMLPLGKKRVYKCQECGIYAHTRCGTLFLPDNCGQVGLSSPGQSRKIEKLSKKSKSESNLLRGESSKREGDSKLFSESDHPMLESFSFLKMLGRGNFGKVLLVQEKKTKKLYAMKVLKKEFILENDEVPSIKAEKGAFQVATEKRHPFLIAMHSCFQTETRVYFVMDYVPGGDLMLHIQRLLFSQARAKFYAAEVLLALEYFHANNMVYRDLKLDNILLGVDGHIKIADYGLCKVLEAFNGRTNTFCGTPEFMAPEILKEQMYGRSVDWWAYGVLIYEMLLAEAPFQGQDEDEIFEAVLKENLVIPDDLDIIVADLIRQLLIRDPTKRLGCGNGDAADVKKHPYFEGIDFDKLLKLKLEPPYKPTVLNEGDVGNFDPSFTKQPPCITPIQGNAIQAADQEEFEGFSFTSPWVV
;
A
#
# COMPACT_ATOMS: atom_id res chain seq x y z
N MET A 1 -59.06 -6.12 52.56
CA MET A 1 -58.23 -7.00 53.43
C MET A 1 -56.82 -7.03 52.89
N SER A 2 -55.86 -6.89 53.73
CA SER A 2 -54.49 -6.40 53.65
C SER A 2 -53.54 -7.08 52.69
N PRO A 3 -52.41 -6.39 52.27
CA PRO A 3 -51.44 -6.82 51.32
C PRO A 3 -50.29 -7.59 51.97
N VAL A 4 -49.70 -8.56 51.20
CA VAL A 4 -48.52 -9.28 51.63
C VAL A 4 -47.28 -8.63 50.96
N ARG A 5 -46.37 -8.19 51.83
CA ARG A 5 -45.02 -7.65 51.45
C ARG A 5 -44.18 -8.73 50.86
N ALA A 6 -43.58 -8.47 49.68
CA ALA A 6 -42.47 -9.24 49.15
C ALA A 6 -41.15 -8.47 49.39
N ALA A 7 -40.22 -9.14 50.04
CA ALA A 7 -38.92 -8.63 50.45
C ALA A 7 -37.98 -8.41 49.25
N GLN A 8 -37.40 -7.22 49.19
CA GLN A 8 -36.31 -6.91 48.27
C GLN A 8 -34.98 -7.47 48.77
N THR A 9 -34.49 -8.51 48.13
CA THR A 9 -33.11 -8.99 48.33
C THR A 9 -32.18 -8.26 47.35
N LYS A 10 -31.46 -7.28 47.88
CA LYS A 10 -30.37 -6.60 47.15
C LYS A 10 -29.21 -7.58 46.91
N ARG A 11 -29.08 -8.11 45.71
CA ARG A 11 -27.85 -8.74 45.25
C ARG A 11 -26.88 -7.65 44.77
N LYS A 12 -25.78 -7.47 45.50
CA LYS A 12 -24.61 -6.72 45.06
C LYS A 12 -24.00 -7.44 43.86
N LEU A 13 -24.14 -6.89 42.65
CA LEU A 13 -23.29 -7.26 41.52
C LEU A 13 -21.94 -6.57 41.71
N SER A 14 -20.91 -7.38 41.94
CA SER A 14 -19.52 -6.95 41.83
C SER A 14 -19.21 -6.57 40.40
N GLN A 15 -19.01 -5.29 40.17
CA GLN A 15 -18.47 -4.77 38.92
C GLN A 15 -16.98 -5.13 38.83
N THR A 16 -16.64 -6.25 38.22
CA THR A 16 -15.31 -6.45 37.66
C THR A 16 -15.32 -5.94 36.22
N GLY A 17 -15.23 -4.65 36.05
CA GLY A 17 -14.97 -4.01 34.78
C GLY A 17 -13.56 -4.42 34.29
N ARG A 18 -13.47 -5.28 33.30
CA ARG A 18 -12.27 -5.41 32.49
C ARG A 18 -12.04 -4.09 31.78
N ARG A 19 -11.18 -3.25 32.34
CA ARG A 19 -10.61 -2.10 31.66
C ARG A 19 -9.82 -2.63 30.48
N GLY A 20 -10.33 -2.43 29.27
CA GLY A 20 -9.53 -2.58 28.06
C GLY A 20 -8.27 -1.75 28.22
N ALA A 21 -7.12 -2.40 28.17
CA ALA A 21 -5.84 -1.73 28.25
C ALA A 21 -5.69 -0.85 26.99
N VAL A 22 -6.00 0.43 27.12
CA VAL A 22 -5.55 1.44 26.18
C VAL A 22 -4.03 1.41 26.26
N ARG A 23 -3.38 0.79 25.26
CA ARG A 23 -1.91 0.85 25.10
C ARG A 23 -1.57 2.34 24.99
N LYS A 24 -1.03 2.94 26.04
CA LYS A 24 -0.44 4.28 25.98
C LYS A 24 0.63 4.24 24.87
N ARG A 25 0.41 4.99 23.78
CA ARG A 25 1.42 5.16 22.73
C ARG A 25 2.71 5.62 23.41
N LYS A 26 3.80 4.90 23.20
CA LYS A 26 5.09 5.18 23.83
C LYS A 26 5.70 6.40 23.13
N VAL A 27 5.56 7.56 23.74
CA VAL A 27 6.18 8.81 23.27
C VAL A 27 7.66 8.74 23.59
N LEU A 28 8.52 8.96 22.59
CA LEU A 28 9.98 9.07 22.76
C LEU A 28 10.34 10.56 22.82
N ASN A 29 11.03 10.97 23.88
CA ASN A 29 11.57 12.33 24.00
C ASN A 29 13.05 12.32 23.62
N VAL A 30 13.40 13.00 22.52
CA VAL A 30 14.77 13.12 22.01
C VAL A 30 15.00 14.57 21.61
N GLU A 31 16.00 15.21 22.17
CA GLU A 31 16.35 16.63 21.92
C GLU A 31 15.13 17.58 21.95
N GLY A 32 14.22 17.35 22.92
CA GLY A 32 12.98 18.12 23.06
C GLY A 32 11.85 17.73 22.08
N HIS A 33 12.10 16.85 21.11
CA HIS A 33 11.06 16.31 20.25
C HIS A 33 10.24 15.26 20.99
N LYS A 34 8.92 15.42 21.02
CA LYS A 34 7.96 14.43 21.50
C LYS A 34 7.52 13.55 20.32
N LEU A 35 8.29 12.49 20.08
CA LEU A 35 8.14 11.61 18.94
C LEU A 35 7.09 10.53 19.21
N GLU A 36 6.05 10.48 18.39
CA GLU A 36 5.02 9.46 18.41
C GLU A 36 5.14 8.56 17.18
N PRO A 37 4.86 7.25 17.29
CA PRO A 37 4.85 6.37 16.13
C PRO A 37 3.71 6.79 15.18
N LYS A 38 4.06 6.99 13.91
CA LYS A 38 3.14 7.34 12.83
C LYS A 38 3.35 6.39 11.65
N LYS A 39 2.27 5.88 11.07
CA LYS A 39 2.34 5.19 9.78
C LYS A 39 2.34 6.24 8.67
N VAL A 40 3.26 6.12 7.74
CA VAL A 40 3.38 7.00 6.57
C VAL A 40 2.93 6.21 5.36
N TYR A 41 1.96 6.73 4.64
CA TYR A 41 1.38 6.11 3.45
C TYR A 41 1.81 6.79 2.15
N GLN A 42 2.51 7.90 2.25
CA GLN A 42 3.08 8.66 1.12
C GLN A 42 4.60 8.52 1.05
N ILE A 43 5.16 8.85 -0.11
CA ILE A 43 6.61 8.96 -0.27
C ILE A 43 7.11 10.16 0.55
N MET A 44 7.82 9.89 1.65
CA MET A 44 8.39 10.92 2.53
C MET A 44 9.89 10.73 2.68
N LYS A 45 10.60 11.77 3.08
CA LYS A 45 12.02 11.68 3.42
C LYS A 45 12.23 11.76 4.92
N CYS A 46 13.09 10.89 5.44
CA CYS A 46 13.56 10.97 6.82
C CYS A 46 14.39 12.24 7.01
N ALA A 47 14.02 13.09 7.97
CA ALA A 47 14.75 14.33 8.25
C ALA A 47 16.15 14.09 8.84
N ALA A 48 16.42 12.90 9.41
CA ALA A 48 17.71 12.57 9.98
C ALA A 48 18.70 11.96 8.98
N CYS A 49 18.25 11.05 8.08
CA CYS A 49 19.18 10.36 7.16
C CYS A 49 18.90 10.67 5.68
N SER A 50 17.90 11.50 5.37
CA SER A 50 17.49 11.88 4.00
C SER A 50 17.07 10.73 3.09
N GLU A 51 16.95 9.50 3.59
CA GLU A 51 16.42 8.37 2.84
C GLU A 51 14.90 8.45 2.73
N VAL A 52 14.38 7.89 1.66
CA VAL A 52 12.93 7.85 1.39
C VAL A 52 12.24 6.87 2.34
N MET A 53 11.14 7.32 2.91
CA MET A 53 10.22 6.51 3.72
C MET A 53 8.92 6.33 2.94
N LEU A 54 8.47 5.10 2.86
CA LEU A 54 7.22 4.76 2.19
C LEU A 54 6.56 3.62 2.95
N SER A 55 5.33 3.79 3.40
CA SER A 55 4.53 2.84 4.20
C SER A 55 5.26 2.21 5.39
N ALA A 56 6.17 2.95 6.00
CA ALA A 56 6.92 2.50 7.18
C ALA A 56 6.36 3.13 8.46
N THR A 57 6.45 2.41 9.58
CA THR A 57 6.24 3.01 10.89
C THR A 57 7.43 3.93 11.16
N CYS A 58 7.20 5.23 11.11
CA CYS A 58 8.15 6.27 11.43
C CYS A 58 7.76 6.93 12.75
N TYR A 59 8.59 7.85 13.21
CA TYR A 59 8.31 8.67 14.36
C TYR A 59 8.16 10.12 13.93
N GLN A 60 7.06 10.76 14.32
CA GLN A 60 6.81 12.16 14.06
C GLN A 60 6.72 12.94 15.36
N CYS A 61 7.38 14.09 15.42
CA CYS A 61 7.24 14.99 16.55
C CYS A 61 5.86 15.65 16.51
N ARG A 62 5.14 15.55 17.62
CA ARG A 62 3.82 16.14 17.80
C ARG A 62 3.82 17.67 17.65
N ASP A 63 4.90 18.31 18.07
CA ASP A 63 4.94 19.77 18.18
C ASP A 63 5.50 20.45 16.92
N CYS A 64 6.53 19.87 16.26
CA CYS A 64 7.19 20.49 15.11
C CYS A 64 7.09 19.69 13.81
N GLN A 65 6.38 18.57 13.80
CA GLN A 65 6.20 17.69 12.64
C GLN A 65 7.51 17.04 12.11
N TYR A 66 8.62 17.13 12.85
CA TYR A 66 9.86 16.45 12.50
C TYR A 66 9.63 14.95 12.34
N LEU A 67 10.00 14.38 11.20
CA LEU A 67 9.71 13.01 10.85
C LEU A 67 10.99 12.22 10.61
N CYS A 68 11.11 11.05 11.22
CA CYS A 68 12.29 10.19 11.04
C CYS A 68 11.94 8.70 11.13
N HIS A 69 12.82 7.86 10.57
CA HIS A 69 12.75 6.42 10.81
C HIS A 69 12.89 6.10 12.31
N ARG A 70 12.31 4.99 12.76
CA ARG A 70 12.49 4.49 14.12
C ARG A 70 13.97 4.36 14.49
N LYS A 71 14.79 3.79 13.59
CA LYS A 71 16.24 3.63 13.77
C LYS A 71 17.01 4.95 13.83
N CYS A 72 16.46 6.02 13.26
CA CYS A 72 17.11 7.33 13.24
C CYS A 72 16.77 8.22 14.43
N CYS A 73 15.82 7.83 15.30
CA CYS A 73 15.44 8.61 16.47
C CYS A 73 16.64 8.91 17.39
N ALA A 74 17.57 7.96 17.55
CA ALA A 74 18.78 8.14 18.36
C ALA A 74 19.86 9.04 17.70
N GLN A 75 19.69 9.38 16.42
CA GLN A 75 20.64 10.18 15.63
C GLN A 75 20.17 11.63 15.47
N ILE A 76 19.05 12.00 16.08
CA ILE A 76 18.52 13.36 16.03
C ILE A 76 19.45 14.27 16.84
N SER A 77 20.06 15.22 16.14
CA SER A 77 20.95 16.23 16.73
C SER A 77 20.33 17.63 16.79
N SER A 78 19.19 17.83 16.08
CA SER A 78 18.45 19.09 16.08
C SER A 78 17.52 19.18 17.30
N LYS A 79 17.44 20.36 17.93
CA LYS A 79 16.48 20.59 19.02
C LYS A 79 15.07 20.87 18.51
N CYS A 80 14.06 20.49 19.28
CA CYS A 80 12.67 20.80 18.94
C CYS A 80 12.41 22.30 19.04
N ILE A 81 11.69 22.85 18.07
CA ILE A 81 11.38 24.28 17.94
C ILE A 81 10.63 24.84 19.17
N THR A 82 9.81 24.01 19.83
CA THR A 82 8.96 24.45 20.93
C THR A 82 9.70 24.66 22.26
N GLU A 83 10.92 24.14 22.41
CA GLU A 83 11.72 24.31 23.65
C GLU A 83 12.64 25.55 23.63
N MET A 84 12.74 26.27 22.51
CA MET A 84 13.63 27.42 22.38
C MET A 84 13.04 28.72 22.93
N GLY A 85 11.89 28.67 23.61
CA GLY A 85 11.19 29.86 24.17
C GLY A 85 11.68 30.37 25.52
N SER A 86 12.66 29.76 26.16
CA SER A 86 13.18 30.23 27.47
C SER A 86 14.58 29.71 27.77
N SER A 87 15.59 30.40 27.35
CA SER A 87 16.80 30.72 28.11
C SER A 87 17.89 31.31 27.21
N SER A 88 18.26 32.53 27.57
CA SER A 88 19.46 33.25 27.12
C SER A 88 20.72 32.52 27.55
N SER A 89 21.62 32.29 26.65
CA SER A 89 23.06 32.47 26.67
C SER A 89 23.82 31.37 25.93
N SER A 90 24.36 31.70 24.82
CA SER A 90 25.77 31.57 24.41
C SER A 90 25.90 31.72 22.89
N THR A 91 26.64 32.71 22.52
CA THR A 91 27.03 33.08 21.17
C THR A 91 27.68 31.94 20.40
N LYS A 92 26.95 31.36 19.44
CA LYS A 92 27.56 30.71 18.28
C LYS A 92 26.88 31.33 17.03
N PHE A 93 27.73 31.85 16.14
CA PHE A 93 27.31 32.47 14.87
C PHE A 93 26.46 31.49 14.08
N THR A 94 25.19 31.80 13.91
CA THR A 94 24.21 31.04 13.13
C THR A 94 23.88 31.84 11.90
N SER A 95 24.14 31.28 10.71
CA SER A 95 23.75 31.92 9.45
C SER A 95 22.31 31.51 9.10
N PRO A 96 21.36 32.42 9.08
CA PRO A 96 19.99 32.11 8.69
C PRO A 96 19.93 31.66 7.23
N HIS A 97 18.95 30.78 6.91
CA HIS A 97 18.71 30.39 5.53
C HIS A 97 18.22 31.60 4.71
N LYS A 98 18.82 31.81 3.54
CA LYS A 98 18.36 32.82 2.56
C LYS A 98 17.41 32.16 1.58
N TRP A 99 16.14 32.40 1.72
CA TRP A 99 15.09 31.75 0.96
C TRP A 99 14.72 32.50 -0.32
N ASP A 100 14.76 31.78 -1.47
CA ASP A 100 14.13 32.19 -2.72
C ASP A 100 12.83 31.42 -2.94
N MET A 101 11.85 32.07 -3.55
CA MET A 101 10.61 31.42 -3.99
C MET A 101 10.76 30.88 -5.41
N VAL A 102 10.82 29.57 -5.55
CA VAL A 102 11.01 28.88 -6.84
C VAL A 102 9.83 27.96 -7.15
N SER A 103 9.63 27.69 -8.45
CA SER A 103 8.70 26.67 -8.93
C SER A 103 9.48 25.41 -9.31
N LEU A 104 8.96 24.22 -8.99
CA LEU A 104 9.63 22.95 -9.26
C LEU A 104 9.10 22.34 -10.56
N ALA A 105 10.01 21.92 -11.42
CA ALA A 105 9.72 21.13 -12.62
C ALA A 105 9.91 19.63 -12.38
N THR A 106 10.63 19.24 -11.33
CA THR A 106 10.92 17.85 -10.98
C THR A 106 10.57 17.59 -9.51
N PRO A 107 10.15 16.36 -9.15
CA PRO A 107 9.82 15.99 -7.78
C PRO A 107 10.94 16.29 -6.80
N ASN A 108 10.61 16.96 -5.71
CA ASN A 108 11.54 17.27 -4.61
C ASN A 108 10.81 17.19 -3.27
N PHE A 109 11.54 17.15 -2.17
CA PHE A 109 10.98 16.96 -0.83
C PHE A 109 11.33 18.11 0.10
N CYS A 110 10.43 18.42 1.01
CA CYS A 110 10.66 19.41 2.05
C CYS A 110 11.68 18.87 3.06
N SER A 111 12.78 19.59 3.26
CA SER A 111 13.84 19.19 4.19
C SER A 111 13.41 19.26 5.66
N HIS A 112 12.30 19.93 5.98
CA HIS A 112 11.76 20.01 7.33
C HIS A 112 10.80 18.86 7.64
N CYS A 113 9.72 18.71 6.85
CA CYS A 113 8.65 17.75 7.16
C CYS A 113 8.71 16.45 6.33
N GLY A 114 9.65 16.34 5.38
CA GLY A 114 9.82 15.15 4.56
C GLY A 114 8.80 14.93 3.45
N HIS A 115 7.70 15.70 3.41
CA HIS A 115 6.68 15.57 2.38
C HIS A 115 7.17 16.06 1.01
N MET A 116 6.57 15.51 -0.04
CA MET A 116 6.84 15.95 -1.40
C MET A 116 6.36 17.39 -1.60
N LEU A 117 7.17 18.17 -2.32
CA LEU A 117 6.88 19.56 -2.62
C LEU A 117 6.00 19.68 -3.86
N PRO A 118 5.07 20.65 -3.92
CA PRO A 118 4.18 20.85 -5.06
C PRO A 118 4.97 21.16 -6.33
N LEU A 119 4.53 20.58 -7.46
CA LEU A 119 5.09 20.81 -8.78
C LEU A 119 4.34 21.94 -9.54
N GLY A 120 4.96 22.46 -10.58
CA GLY A 120 4.36 23.42 -11.51
C GLY A 120 4.29 24.84 -10.97
N LYS A 121 3.12 25.52 -11.09
CA LYS A 121 2.96 26.96 -10.78
C LYS A 121 3.06 27.32 -9.30
N LYS A 122 2.96 26.35 -8.40
CA LYS A 122 3.06 26.60 -6.94
C LYS A 122 4.51 26.85 -6.54
N ARG A 123 4.73 27.89 -5.72
CA ARG A 123 6.07 28.28 -5.27
C ARG A 123 6.44 27.60 -3.96
N VAL A 124 7.71 27.21 -3.86
CA VAL A 124 8.33 26.64 -2.67
C VAL A 124 9.58 27.44 -2.32
N TYR A 125 10.06 27.33 -1.09
CA TYR A 125 11.30 27.94 -0.69
C TYR A 125 12.51 27.08 -1.09
N LYS A 126 13.54 27.71 -1.65
CA LYS A 126 14.87 27.14 -1.89
C LYS A 126 15.91 28.02 -1.21
N CYS A 127 16.78 27.45 -0.38
CA CYS A 127 17.86 28.24 0.19
C CYS A 127 18.98 28.48 -0.85
N GLN A 128 19.38 29.72 -1.01
CA GLN A 128 20.46 30.14 -1.93
C GLN A 128 21.82 29.55 -1.56
N GLU A 129 22.09 29.42 -0.25
CA GLU A 129 23.40 29.04 0.28
C GLU A 129 23.59 27.50 0.33
N CYS A 130 22.61 26.75 0.88
CA CYS A 130 22.73 25.30 1.06
C CYS A 130 21.86 24.47 0.11
N GLY A 131 21.02 25.08 -0.73
CA GLY A 131 20.25 24.43 -1.77
C GLY A 131 19.06 23.58 -1.31
N ILE A 132 18.75 23.54 -0.01
CA ILE A 132 17.60 22.79 0.51
C ILE A 132 16.27 23.42 0.08
N TYR A 133 15.23 22.60 0.05
CA TYR A 133 13.87 23.05 -0.30
C TYR A 133 12.92 22.91 0.88
N ALA A 134 11.94 23.80 0.99
CA ALA A 134 10.90 23.74 2.01
C ALA A 134 9.56 24.23 1.47
N HIS A 135 8.45 23.72 2.04
CA HIS A 135 7.14 24.38 1.87
C HIS A 135 7.20 25.81 2.39
N THR A 136 6.38 26.70 1.85
CA THR A 136 6.31 28.08 2.31
C THR A 136 5.99 28.16 3.81
N ARG A 137 5.09 27.32 4.30
CA ARG A 137 4.80 27.18 5.74
C ARG A 137 5.97 26.63 6.56
N CYS A 138 6.73 25.67 6.00
CA CYS A 138 7.86 25.05 6.70
C CYS A 138 9.09 25.96 6.73
N GLY A 139 9.28 26.80 5.72
CA GLY A 139 10.38 27.75 5.67
C GLY A 139 10.33 28.77 6.81
N THR A 140 9.14 29.12 7.29
CA THR A 140 8.96 29.98 8.47
C THR A 140 9.24 29.24 9.79
N LEU A 141 9.26 27.90 9.77
CA LEU A 141 9.56 27.03 10.92
C LEU A 141 11.04 26.65 10.97
N PHE A 142 11.81 26.84 9.90
CA PHE A 142 13.26 26.74 9.96
C PHE A 142 13.77 27.92 10.77
N LEU A 143 14.17 27.66 11.99
CA LEU A 143 14.83 28.63 12.82
C LEU A 143 16.14 29.06 12.15
N PRO A 144 16.60 30.29 12.45
CA PRO A 144 17.74 30.92 11.77
C PRO A 144 19.08 30.18 11.95
N ASP A 145 19.07 28.97 12.44
CA ASP A 145 20.25 28.27 12.88
C ASP A 145 20.64 27.18 11.89
N ASN A 146 21.85 27.31 11.34
CA ASN A 146 22.63 26.27 10.65
C ASN A 146 22.44 26.11 9.14
N CYS A 147 22.33 27.19 8.38
CA CYS A 147 22.59 27.13 6.96
C CYS A 147 24.04 26.60 6.71
N GLY A 148 24.16 25.43 6.04
CA GLY A 148 25.44 24.78 5.77
C GLY A 148 25.86 23.65 6.71
N GLN A 149 25.13 23.35 7.80
CA GLN A 149 25.43 22.23 8.69
C GLN A 149 24.62 20.94 8.42
N VAL A 150 23.79 20.92 7.40
CA VAL A 150 23.15 19.68 6.95
C VAL A 150 24.21 18.87 6.22
N GLY A 151 24.62 17.73 6.80
CA GLY A 151 25.69 16.88 6.29
C GLY A 151 25.59 16.65 4.79
N LEU A 152 26.60 17.12 4.08
CA LEU A 152 26.76 17.03 2.66
C LEU A 152 26.87 15.58 2.20
N SER A 153 25.83 15.08 1.55
CA SER A 153 25.95 14.13 0.48
C SER A 153 25.19 14.66 -0.74
N SER A 154 25.82 15.57 -1.45
CA SER A 154 25.39 15.97 -2.80
C SER A 154 25.86 14.94 -3.81
N PRO A 155 25.00 14.44 -4.71
CA PRO A 155 25.44 13.68 -5.85
C PRO A 155 25.84 14.65 -6.97
N GLY A 156 27.10 14.64 -7.33
CA GLY A 156 27.54 15.24 -8.58
C GLY A 156 28.83 16.03 -8.55
N GLN A 157 29.95 15.36 -8.38
CA GLN A 157 31.19 15.73 -9.10
C GLN A 157 32.01 14.48 -9.35
N SER A 158 32.07 14.11 -10.63
CA SER A 158 32.97 13.11 -11.17
C SER A 158 34.42 13.51 -10.88
N ARG A 159 35.09 12.80 -9.98
CA ARG A 159 36.54 12.76 -9.93
C ARG A 159 37.02 11.54 -10.70
N LYS A 160 37.70 11.79 -11.80
CA LYS A 160 38.55 10.84 -12.49
C LYS A 160 39.53 10.24 -11.49
N ILE A 161 39.47 8.93 -11.29
CA ILE A 161 40.55 8.18 -10.67
C ILE A 161 41.25 7.43 -11.77
N GLU A 162 42.52 7.80 -11.95
CA GLU A 162 43.47 7.17 -12.88
C GLU A 162 43.67 5.69 -12.51
N LYS A 163 43.78 4.91 -13.57
CA LYS A 163 44.19 3.51 -13.53
C LYS A 163 45.62 3.40 -12.99
N LEU A 164 45.80 2.65 -11.93
CA LEU A 164 47.07 2.02 -11.61
C LEU A 164 46.86 0.51 -11.60
N SER A 165 47.33 -0.08 -12.68
CA SER A 165 47.50 -1.51 -12.86
C SER A 165 48.69 -1.99 -12.03
N LYS A 166 48.48 -3.04 -11.20
CA LYS A 166 49.59 -3.95 -10.89
C LYS A 166 49.07 -5.39 -10.83
N LYS A 167 49.64 -6.17 -11.75
CA LYS A 167 49.64 -7.63 -11.79
C LYS A 167 50.37 -8.19 -10.57
N SER A 168 49.86 -9.25 -10.00
CA SER A 168 50.71 -10.35 -9.54
C SER A 168 49.98 -11.67 -9.64
N LYS A 169 50.66 -12.61 -10.24
CA LYS A 169 50.34 -14.03 -10.47
C LYS A 169 50.76 -14.87 -9.27
N SER A 170 50.24 -16.08 -9.30
CA SER A 170 50.73 -17.33 -8.66
C SER A 170 50.09 -17.61 -7.30
N GLU A 171 49.75 -18.80 -6.87
CA GLU A 171 49.90 -20.16 -7.43
C GLU A 171 48.96 -21.09 -6.62
N SER A 172 48.57 -22.16 -7.25
CA SER A 172 47.86 -23.29 -6.70
C SER A 172 48.56 -23.98 -5.53
N ASN A 173 47.82 -24.46 -4.53
CA ASN A 173 48.12 -25.82 -4.05
C ASN A 173 46.92 -26.44 -3.31
N LEU A 174 46.70 -27.69 -3.67
CA LEU A 174 45.87 -28.71 -3.07
C LEU A 174 46.20 -28.94 -1.58
N LEU A 175 45.20 -29.14 -0.76
CA LEU A 175 45.27 -30.20 0.25
C LEU A 175 43.86 -30.73 0.53
N ARG A 176 43.71 -32.03 0.34
CA ARG A 176 42.62 -32.92 0.81
C ARG A 176 42.68 -32.98 2.34
N GLY A 177 41.50 -32.95 2.96
CA GLY A 177 41.35 -33.33 4.37
C GLY A 177 39.93 -33.85 4.57
N GLU A 178 39.83 -35.10 4.96
CA GLU A 178 38.66 -35.96 5.08
C GLU A 178 37.70 -35.55 6.20
N SER A 179 36.43 -35.76 5.88
CA SER A 179 35.30 -36.26 6.71
C SER A 179 35.32 -36.12 8.23
N SER A 180 34.30 -35.47 8.75
CA SER A 180 33.54 -36.08 9.84
C SER A 180 32.06 -35.67 9.74
N LYS A 181 31.23 -36.67 9.49
CA LYS A 181 29.80 -36.66 9.62
C LYS A 181 29.43 -36.23 11.04
N ARG A 182 28.60 -35.22 11.18
CA ARG A 182 27.65 -35.10 12.29
C ARG A 182 26.27 -35.03 11.67
N GLU A 183 25.59 -36.17 11.68
CA GLU A 183 24.15 -36.29 11.62
C GLU A 183 23.59 -35.59 12.86
N GLY A 184 22.77 -34.58 12.62
CA GLY A 184 22.02 -33.86 13.64
C GLY A 184 20.73 -33.39 12.99
N ASP A 185 19.70 -34.16 13.13
CA ASP A 185 18.27 -33.93 12.92
C ASP A 185 17.83 -32.58 12.33
N SER A 186 17.62 -32.59 11.02
CA SER A 186 16.72 -31.66 10.32
C SER A 186 15.54 -32.45 9.74
N LYS A 187 14.73 -33.04 10.61
CA LYS A 187 13.41 -33.58 10.25
C LYS A 187 12.36 -32.64 10.83
N LEU A 188 11.98 -31.62 10.07
CA LEU A 188 10.73 -30.89 10.30
C LEU A 188 10.16 -30.23 9.03
N PHE A 189 10.43 -30.79 7.86
CA PHE A 189 9.63 -30.47 6.66
C PHE A 189 9.47 -31.77 5.87
N SER A 190 8.28 -32.35 5.94
CA SER A 190 7.87 -33.37 4.98
C SER A 190 8.00 -32.78 3.58
N GLU A 191 8.63 -33.50 2.66
CA GLU A 191 8.60 -33.25 1.23
C GLU A 191 7.14 -33.22 0.77
N SER A 192 6.52 -32.04 0.82
CA SER A 192 5.20 -31.79 0.28
C SER A 192 5.35 -31.29 -1.17
N ASP A 193 4.46 -31.72 -2.05
CA ASP A 193 4.35 -31.39 -3.48
C ASP A 193 4.19 -29.88 -3.80
N HIS A 194 4.73 -28.99 -2.97
CA HIS A 194 4.63 -27.55 -3.17
C HIS A 194 5.79 -27.02 -4.04
N PRO A 195 5.49 -26.16 -5.03
CA PRO A 195 6.54 -25.50 -5.82
C PRO A 195 7.49 -24.73 -4.90
N MET A 196 8.79 -24.92 -5.10
CA MET A 196 9.85 -24.19 -4.43
C MET A 196 10.41 -23.08 -5.33
N LEU A 197 11.23 -22.21 -4.78
CA LEU A 197 11.85 -21.10 -5.50
C LEU A 197 12.62 -21.57 -6.75
N GLU A 198 13.27 -22.72 -6.64
CA GLU A 198 14.05 -23.35 -7.70
C GLU A 198 13.21 -23.79 -8.90
N SER A 199 11.89 -23.94 -8.71
CA SER A 199 10.95 -24.28 -9.80
C SER A 199 10.74 -23.12 -10.78
N PHE A 200 11.18 -21.92 -10.43
CA PHE A 200 10.96 -20.71 -11.23
C PHE A 200 12.25 -20.10 -11.77
N SER A 201 12.17 -19.53 -12.96
CA SER A 201 13.19 -18.66 -13.56
C SER A 201 12.72 -17.23 -13.51
N PHE A 202 13.55 -16.30 -13.03
CA PHE A 202 13.22 -14.87 -12.97
C PHE A 202 13.50 -14.23 -14.32
N LEU A 203 12.51 -13.53 -14.89
CA LEU A 203 12.61 -12.94 -16.22
C LEU A 203 12.76 -11.42 -16.20
N LYS A 204 11.87 -10.72 -15.47
CA LYS A 204 11.81 -9.25 -15.39
C LYS A 204 11.33 -8.80 -14.02
N MET A 205 11.69 -7.58 -13.63
CA MET A 205 11.06 -6.92 -12.49
C MET A 205 9.84 -6.16 -13.00
N LEU A 206 8.67 -6.40 -12.39
CA LEU A 206 7.40 -5.74 -12.76
C LEU A 206 7.12 -4.52 -11.90
N GLY A 207 7.52 -4.58 -10.62
CA GLY A 207 7.26 -3.50 -9.68
C GLY A 207 8.01 -3.69 -8.37
N ARG A 208 8.02 -2.65 -7.57
CA ARG A 208 8.60 -2.64 -6.24
C ARG A 208 7.68 -1.86 -5.30
N GLY A 209 7.16 -2.53 -4.29
CA GLY A 209 6.40 -1.93 -3.21
C GLY A 209 7.23 -1.85 -1.93
N ASN A 210 6.60 -1.39 -0.85
CA ASN A 210 7.21 -1.22 0.46
C ASN A 210 7.70 -2.52 1.07
N PHE A 211 6.90 -3.57 0.92
CA PHE A 211 7.13 -4.88 1.52
C PHE A 211 8.06 -5.75 0.68
N GLY A 212 8.25 -5.43 -0.61
CA GLY A 212 9.01 -6.29 -1.48
C GLY A 212 9.00 -5.93 -2.95
N LYS A 213 9.18 -6.94 -3.80
CA LYS A 213 9.25 -6.83 -5.25
C LYS A 213 8.22 -7.73 -5.90
N VAL A 214 7.76 -7.33 -7.09
CA VAL A 214 6.98 -8.19 -7.98
C VAL A 214 7.84 -8.50 -9.20
N LEU A 215 7.99 -9.79 -9.49
CA LEU A 215 8.81 -10.31 -10.58
C LEU A 215 7.94 -11.08 -11.58
N LEU A 216 8.21 -10.93 -12.87
CA LEU A 216 7.77 -11.86 -13.87
C LEU A 216 8.66 -13.10 -13.78
N VAL A 217 8.04 -14.25 -13.61
CA VAL A 217 8.72 -15.54 -13.49
C VAL A 217 8.15 -16.56 -14.46
N GLN A 218 8.97 -17.51 -14.86
CA GLN A 218 8.55 -18.66 -15.67
C GLN A 218 8.72 -19.94 -14.86
N GLU A 219 7.68 -20.72 -14.75
CA GLU A 219 7.76 -22.06 -14.18
C GLU A 219 8.56 -22.96 -15.12
N LYS A 220 9.60 -23.60 -14.61
CA LYS A 220 10.55 -24.39 -15.42
C LYS A 220 9.91 -25.61 -16.07
N LYS A 221 8.94 -26.25 -15.37
CA LYS A 221 8.25 -27.47 -15.83
C LYS A 221 7.27 -27.17 -16.97
N THR A 222 6.35 -26.25 -16.75
CA THR A 222 5.24 -25.98 -17.67
C THR A 222 5.55 -24.87 -18.70
N LYS A 223 6.60 -24.08 -18.45
CA LYS A 223 6.96 -22.86 -19.20
C LYS A 223 5.92 -21.74 -19.09
N LYS A 224 4.90 -21.89 -18.25
CA LYS A 224 3.90 -20.83 -17.99
C LYS A 224 4.50 -19.66 -17.24
N LEU A 225 3.95 -18.48 -17.51
CA LEU A 225 4.38 -17.22 -16.90
C LEU A 225 3.48 -16.83 -15.74
N TYR A 226 4.09 -16.31 -14.68
CA TYR A 226 3.42 -15.87 -13.46
C TYR A 226 4.02 -14.56 -12.95
N ALA A 227 3.26 -13.81 -12.17
CA ALA A 227 3.78 -12.75 -11.33
C ALA A 227 4.12 -13.33 -9.96
N MET A 228 5.31 -13.03 -9.44
CA MET A 228 5.77 -13.48 -8.13
C MET A 228 5.99 -12.26 -7.22
N LYS A 229 5.16 -12.11 -6.18
CA LYS A 229 5.34 -11.10 -5.12
C LYS A 229 6.27 -11.69 -4.06
N VAL A 230 7.38 -11.01 -3.81
CA VAL A 230 8.45 -11.45 -2.90
C VAL A 230 8.53 -10.49 -1.73
N LEU A 231 8.28 -10.97 -0.52
CA LEU A 231 8.22 -10.18 0.70
C LEU A 231 9.30 -10.61 1.68
N LYS A 232 9.92 -9.67 2.41
CA LYS A 232 10.91 -9.97 3.44
C LYS A 232 10.23 -10.24 4.77
N LYS A 233 10.50 -11.38 5.40
CA LYS A 233 9.98 -11.73 6.73
C LYS A 233 10.41 -10.73 7.80
N GLU A 234 11.69 -10.30 7.78
CA GLU A 234 12.21 -9.26 8.67
C GLU A 234 11.33 -8.01 8.67
N PHE A 235 10.98 -7.52 7.48
CA PHE A 235 10.13 -6.33 7.33
C PHE A 235 8.70 -6.56 7.83
N ILE A 236 8.13 -7.75 7.57
CA ILE A 236 6.79 -8.14 8.03
C ILE A 236 6.74 -8.16 9.57
N LEU A 237 7.77 -8.74 10.21
CA LEU A 237 7.88 -8.82 11.67
C LEU A 237 8.11 -7.45 12.31
N GLU A 238 9.03 -6.65 11.75
CA GLU A 238 9.33 -5.31 12.26
C GLU A 238 8.13 -4.36 12.24
N ASN A 239 7.17 -4.59 11.34
CA ASN A 239 5.98 -3.75 11.17
C ASN A 239 4.70 -4.39 11.73
N ASP A 240 4.79 -5.54 12.42
CA ASP A 240 3.63 -6.27 12.94
C ASP A 240 2.60 -6.66 11.84
N GLU A 241 3.06 -6.95 10.60
CA GLU A 241 2.22 -7.19 9.43
C GLU A 241 1.91 -8.68 9.17
N VAL A 242 2.30 -9.58 10.07
CA VAL A 242 1.98 -11.02 9.94
C VAL A 242 0.48 -11.28 9.76
N PRO A 243 -0.43 -10.63 10.54
CA PRO A 243 -1.86 -10.81 10.34
C PRO A 243 -2.34 -10.33 8.97
N SER A 244 -1.76 -9.25 8.44
CA SER A 244 -2.10 -8.71 7.11
C SER A 244 -1.70 -9.69 5.99
N ILE A 245 -0.50 -10.28 6.10
CA ILE A 245 -0.03 -11.27 5.12
C ILE A 245 -0.85 -12.57 5.16
N LYS A 246 -1.26 -13.01 6.36
CA LYS A 246 -2.18 -14.14 6.51
C LYS A 246 -3.57 -13.84 5.91
N ALA A 247 -4.06 -12.61 6.08
CA ALA A 247 -5.32 -12.17 5.46
C ALA A 247 -5.21 -12.08 3.93
N GLU A 248 -4.10 -11.56 3.40
CA GLU A 248 -3.81 -11.53 1.96
C GLU A 248 -3.82 -12.95 1.37
N LYS A 249 -3.16 -13.92 2.04
CA LYS A 249 -3.21 -15.33 1.64
C LYS A 249 -4.65 -15.86 1.62
N GLY A 250 -5.45 -15.58 2.65
CA GLY A 250 -6.86 -15.98 2.71
C GLY A 250 -7.68 -15.41 1.57
N ALA A 251 -7.46 -14.14 1.22
CA ALA A 251 -8.13 -13.49 0.09
C ALA A 251 -7.76 -14.15 -1.25
N PHE A 252 -6.49 -14.45 -1.45
CA PHE A 252 -6.06 -15.21 -2.63
C PHE A 252 -6.69 -16.61 -2.69
N GLN A 253 -6.82 -17.30 -1.57
CA GLN A 253 -7.46 -18.62 -1.54
C GLN A 253 -8.93 -18.52 -1.96
N VAL A 254 -9.68 -17.56 -1.43
CA VAL A 254 -11.07 -17.28 -1.83
C VAL A 254 -11.16 -16.95 -3.32
N ALA A 255 -10.34 -16.03 -3.83
CA ALA A 255 -10.32 -15.66 -5.25
C ALA A 255 -10.02 -16.85 -6.18
N THR A 256 -9.19 -17.80 -5.69
CA THR A 256 -8.71 -18.95 -6.46
C THR A 256 -9.67 -20.13 -6.42
N GLU A 257 -10.45 -20.31 -5.36
CA GLU A 257 -11.30 -21.47 -5.12
C GLU A 257 -12.25 -21.77 -6.30
N LYS A 258 -12.96 -20.73 -6.78
CA LYS A 258 -13.87 -20.82 -7.92
C LYS A 258 -13.31 -20.20 -9.21
N ARG A 259 -12.05 -19.77 -9.20
CA ARG A 259 -11.41 -19.07 -10.33
C ARG A 259 -12.30 -17.94 -10.86
N HIS A 260 -12.66 -17.00 -9.96
CA HIS A 260 -13.48 -15.87 -10.36
C HIS A 260 -12.80 -15.09 -11.51
N PRO A 261 -13.48 -14.84 -12.66
CA PRO A 261 -12.81 -14.34 -13.87
C PRO A 261 -12.17 -12.96 -13.68
N PHE A 262 -12.72 -12.12 -12.80
CA PHE A 262 -12.25 -10.74 -12.56
C PHE A 262 -11.38 -10.58 -11.31
N LEU A 263 -10.86 -11.68 -10.76
CA LEU A 263 -9.92 -11.67 -9.65
C LEU A 263 -8.61 -12.35 -10.05
N ILE A 264 -7.49 -11.84 -9.54
CA ILE A 264 -6.20 -12.51 -9.68
C ILE A 264 -6.21 -13.81 -8.88
N ALA A 265 -5.94 -14.93 -9.54
CA ALA A 265 -5.83 -16.21 -8.90
C ALA A 265 -4.39 -16.48 -8.44
N MET A 266 -4.24 -17.18 -7.32
CA MET A 266 -2.97 -17.64 -6.82
C MET A 266 -2.65 -19.03 -7.37
N HIS A 267 -1.47 -19.18 -7.95
CA HIS A 267 -0.89 -20.45 -8.32
C HIS A 267 -0.40 -21.22 -7.07
N SER A 268 0.44 -20.55 -6.28
CA SER A 268 0.99 -21.10 -5.04
C SER A 268 1.52 -20.00 -4.14
N CYS A 269 1.64 -20.27 -2.85
CA CYS A 269 2.49 -19.49 -1.98
C CYS A 269 3.40 -20.42 -1.17
N PHE A 270 4.60 -19.95 -0.89
CA PHE A 270 5.61 -20.69 -0.15
C PHE A 270 6.55 -19.72 0.57
N GLN A 271 7.46 -20.27 1.37
CA GLN A 271 8.40 -19.48 2.13
C GLN A 271 9.81 -20.07 2.08
N THR A 272 10.79 -19.21 2.26
CA THR A 272 12.16 -19.58 2.61
C THR A 272 12.46 -19.08 4.02
N GLU A 273 13.65 -19.34 4.52
CA GLU A 273 14.08 -18.85 5.83
C GLU A 273 13.87 -17.34 6.02
N THR A 274 13.99 -16.55 4.96
CA THR A 274 14.03 -15.08 5.03
C THR A 274 12.91 -14.36 4.28
N ARG A 275 12.08 -15.09 3.51
CA ARG A 275 11.04 -14.51 2.66
C ARG A 275 9.79 -15.35 2.57
N VAL A 276 8.71 -14.68 2.21
CA VAL A 276 7.47 -15.28 1.74
C VAL A 276 7.22 -14.90 0.28
N TYR A 277 6.61 -15.81 -0.47
CA TYR A 277 6.37 -15.70 -1.90
C TYR A 277 4.91 -15.98 -2.21
N PHE A 278 4.30 -15.12 -3.03
CA PHE A 278 3.01 -15.37 -3.67
C PHE A 278 3.23 -15.46 -5.17
N VAL A 279 2.89 -16.60 -5.76
CA VAL A 279 2.92 -16.83 -7.21
C VAL A 279 1.48 -16.73 -7.72
N MET A 280 1.22 -15.84 -8.64
CA MET A 280 -0.13 -15.49 -9.09
C MET A 280 -0.18 -15.29 -10.61
N ASP A 281 -1.39 -15.18 -11.15
CA ASP A 281 -1.59 -14.90 -12.57
C ASP A 281 -0.77 -13.69 -13.00
N TYR A 282 -0.10 -13.80 -14.16
CA TYR A 282 0.51 -12.67 -14.85
C TYR A 282 -0.48 -12.02 -15.82
N VAL A 283 -0.67 -10.72 -15.72
CA VAL A 283 -1.61 -9.96 -16.54
C VAL A 283 -0.85 -8.86 -17.27
N PRO A 284 -0.54 -9.03 -18.58
CA PRO A 284 0.41 -8.17 -19.29
C PRO A 284 -0.15 -6.85 -19.80
N GLY A 285 -1.47 -6.60 -19.72
CA GLY A 285 -2.10 -5.41 -20.27
C GLY A 285 -1.89 -4.13 -19.45
N GLY A 286 -1.25 -4.22 -18.26
CA GLY A 286 -1.07 -3.08 -17.35
C GLY A 286 -2.32 -2.75 -16.54
N ASP A 287 -2.25 -1.71 -15.70
CA ASP A 287 -3.36 -1.26 -14.87
C ASP A 287 -4.25 -0.22 -15.57
N LEU A 288 -5.45 0.00 -15.04
CA LEU A 288 -6.39 0.96 -15.61
C LEU A 288 -5.91 2.41 -15.45
N MET A 289 -5.08 2.72 -14.44
CA MET A 289 -4.49 4.04 -14.27
C MET A 289 -3.58 4.39 -15.47
N LEU A 290 -2.73 3.45 -15.90
CA LEU A 290 -1.92 3.61 -17.10
C LEU A 290 -2.78 3.90 -18.34
N HIS A 291 -3.92 3.19 -18.46
CA HIS A 291 -4.78 3.33 -19.63
C HIS A 291 -5.53 4.65 -19.66
N ILE A 292 -6.02 5.14 -18.53
CA ILE A 292 -6.75 6.42 -18.46
C ILE A 292 -5.83 7.61 -18.69
N GLN A 293 -4.57 7.53 -18.24
CA GLN A 293 -3.55 8.54 -18.52
C GLN A 293 -3.21 8.65 -20.01
N ARG A 294 -3.36 7.55 -20.76
CA ARG A 294 -3.16 7.55 -22.22
C ARG A 294 -4.36 8.07 -22.98
N LEU A 295 -5.56 7.69 -22.56
CA LEU A 295 -6.81 8.06 -23.21
C LEU A 295 -7.99 7.91 -22.24
N LEU A 296 -8.77 8.99 -22.10
CA LEU A 296 -10.00 9.00 -21.32
C LEU A 296 -10.95 7.89 -21.77
N PHE A 297 -11.60 7.24 -20.83
CA PHE A 297 -12.50 6.14 -21.15
C PHE A 297 -13.83 6.67 -21.70
N SER A 298 -14.34 6.01 -22.74
CA SER A 298 -15.74 6.23 -23.15
C SER A 298 -16.70 5.71 -22.07
N GLN A 299 -17.92 6.23 -22.04
CA GLN A 299 -18.97 5.74 -21.12
C GLN A 299 -19.18 4.23 -21.23
N ALA A 300 -19.16 3.68 -22.47
CA ALA A 300 -19.31 2.25 -22.70
C ALA A 300 -18.17 1.44 -22.07
N ARG A 301 -16.93 1.94 -22.16
CA ARG A 301 -15.75 1.30 -21.55
C ARG A 301 -15.80 1.38 -20.02
N ALA A 302 -16.12 2.53 -19.47
CA ALA A 302 -16.28 2.71 -18.03
C ALA A 302 -17.41 1.82 -17.46
N LYS A 303 -18.58 1.77 -18.14
CA LYS A 303 -19.72 0.92 -17.77
C LYS A 303 -19.33 -0.57 -17.76
N PHE A 304 -18.59 -1.02 -18.77
CA PHE A 304 -18.18 -2.41 -18.89
C PHE A 304 -17.25 -2.82 -17.73
N TYR A 305 -16.21 -2.02 -17.49
CA TYR A 305 -15.30 -2.30 -16.38
C TYR A 305 -15.96 -2.14 -15.01
N ALA A 306 -16.84 -1.17 -14.84
CA ALA A 306 -17.64 -1.04 -13.62
C ALA A 306 -18.46 -2.31 -13.36
N ALA A 307 -19.11 -2.88 -14.39
CA ALA A 307 -19.88 -4.12 -14.24
C ALA A 307 -19.01 -5.32 -13.83
N GLU A 308 -17.79 -5.42 -14.34
CA GLU A 308 -16.83 -6.47 -13.95
C GLU A 308 -16.33 -6.31 -12.52
N VAL A 309 -15.98 -5.07 -12.11
CA VAL A 309 -15.60 -4.74 -10.72
C VAL A 309 -16.74 -5.06 -9.77
N LEU A 310 -17.99 -4.72 -10.12
CA LEU A 310 -19.16 -5.02 -9.31
C LEU A 310 -19.28 -6.53 -9.03
N LEU A 311 -19.10 -7.39 -10.05
CA LEU A 311 -19.11 -8.84 -9.88
C LEU A 311 -17.97 -9.34 -8.98
N ALA A 312 -16.81 -8.73 -9.07
CA ALA A 312 -15.68 -9.07 -8.20
C ALA A 312 -15.95 -8.69 -6.73
N LEU A 313 -16.48 -7.49 -6.47
CA LEU A 313 -16.87 -7.06 -5.11
C LEU A 313 -18.00 -7.94 -4.56
N GLU A 314 -19.03 -8.25 -5.37
CA GLU A 314 -20.09 -9.18 -5.00
C GLU A 314 -19.53 -10.52 -4.51
N TYR A 315 -18.55 -11.06 -5.22
CA TYR A 315 -17.91 -12.32 -4.84
C TYR A 315 -17.16 -12.22 -3.52
N PHE A 316 -16.40 -11.16 -3.30
CA PHE A 316 -15.72 -10.93 -2.02
C PHE A 316 -16.72 -10.77 -0.87
N HIS A 317 -17.75 -9.94 -1.04
CA HIS A 317 -18.77 -9.69 -0.03
C HIS A 317 -19.54 -10.98 0.33
N ALA A 318 -19.89 -11.80 -0.66
CA ALA A 318 -20.52 -13.10 -0.44
C ALA A 318 -19.64 -14.08 0.36
N ASN A 319 -18.32 -13.89 0.37
CA ASN A 319 -17.37 -14.65 1.17
C ASN A 319 -16.94 -13.89 2.46
N ASN A 320 -17.76 -12.96 2.93
CA ASN A 320 -17.51 -12.14 4.13
C ASN A 320 -16.20 -11.36 4.08
N MET A 321 -15.76 -10.93 2.89
CA MET A 321 -14.54 -10.16 2.72
C MET A 321 -14.84 -8.73 2.31
N VAL A 322 -14.05 -7.79 2.83
CA VAL A 322 -14.03 -6.39 2.41
C VAL A 322 -12.67 -6.13 1.77
N TYR A 323 -12.67 -5.54 0.57
CA TYR A 323 -11.46 -5.36 -0.23
C TYR A 323 -10.62 -4.17 0.22
N ARG A 324 -11.21 -2.99 0.45
CA ARG A 324 -10.66 -1.78 1.08
C ARG A 324 -9.58 -1.01 0.33
N ASP A 325 -9.13 -1.46 -0.84
CA ASP A 325 -8.12 -0.75 -1.65
C ASP A 325 -8.50 -0.72 -3.14
N LEU A 326 -9.79 -0.48 -3.41
CA LEU A 326 -10.28 -0.36 -4.78
C LEU A 326 -9.80 0.95 -5.39
N LYS A 327 -9.02 0.88 -6.47
CA LYS A 327 -8.49 2.00 -7.25
C LYS A 327 -8.03 1.50 -8.62
N LEU A 328 -7.82 2.42 -9.57
CA LEU A 328 -7.42 2.08 -10.95
C LEU A 328 -6.08 1.33 -11.02
N ASP A 329 -5.13 1.63 -10.12
CA ASP A 329 -3.82 0.97 -10.04
C ASP A 329 -3.92 -0.52 -9.69
N ASN A 330 -4.96 -0.92 -8.98
CA ASN A 330 -5.17 -2.30 -8.55
C ASN A 330 -6.05 -3.11 -9.52
N ILE A 331 -6.46 -2.53 -10.64
CA ILE A 331 -7.28 -3.19 -11.66
C ILE A 331 -6.44 -3.39 -12.91
N LEU A 332 -6.01 -4.62 -13.16
CA LEU A 332 -5.20 -4.99 -14.31
C LEU A 332 -6.07 -5.38 -15.49
N LEU A 333 -5.57 -5.18 -16.71
CA LEU A 333 -6.28 -5.48 -17.94
C LEU A 333 -5.69 -6.73 -18.62
N GLY A 334 -6.53 -7.74 -18.83
CA GLY A 334 -6.17 -8.95 -19.56
C GLY A 334 -5.97 -8.69 -21.05
N VAL A 335 -5.24 -9.58 -21.73
CA VAL A 335 -5.06 -9.54 -23.19
C VAL A 335 -6.38 -9.63 -23.95
N ASP A 336 -7.37 -10.28 -23.35
CA ASP A 336 -8.73 -10.43 -23.85
C ASP A 336 -9.58 -9.16 -23.68
N GLY A 337 -9.14 -8.20 -22.89
CA GLY A 337 -9.81 -6.95 -22.59
C GLY A 337 -10.70 -6.98 -21.35
N HIS A 338 -10.73 -8.10 -20.62
CA HIS A 338 -11.38 -8.21 -19.31
C HIS A 338 -10.46 -7.76 -18.18
N ILE A 339 -11.03 -7.25 -17.09
CA ILE A 339 -10.23 -6.80 -15.93
C ILE A 339 -9.90 -7.95 -14.98
N LYS A 340 -8.86 -7.76 -14.19
CA LYS A 340 -8.57 -8.56 -12.99
C LYS A 340 -8.17 -7.65 -11.83
N ILE A 341 -8.90 -7.73 -10.73
CA ILE A 341 -8.54 -7.02 -9.50
C ILE A 341 -7.34 -7.73 -8.85
N ALA A 342 -6.33 -6.97 -8.51
CA ALA A 342 -5.07 -7.41 -7.93
C ALA A 342 -4.87 -6.80 -6.52
N ASP A 343 -3.78 -7.19 -5.86
CA ASP A 343 -3.30 -6.70 -4.55
C ASP A 343 -4.35 -6.80 -3.43
N TYR A 344 -4.35 -7.94 -2.74
CA TYR A 344 -5.26 -8.23 -1.62
C TYR A 344 -4.66 -7.87 -0.25
N GLY A 345 -3.58 -7.10 -0.22
CA GLY A 345 -2.84 -6.76 1.00
C GLY A 345 -3.65 -5.99 2.05
N LEU A 346 -4.75 -5.33 1.64
CA LEU A 346 -5.65 -4.64 2.56
C LEU A 346 -6.99 -5.37 2.78
N CYS A 347 -7.21 -6.55 2.18
CA CYS A 347 -8.43 -7.32 2.38
C CYS A 347 -8.63 -7.71 3.84
N LYS A 348 -9.89 -7.78 4.27
CA LYS A 348 -10.26 -8.19 5.61
C LYS A 348 -11.39 -9.21 5.57
N VAL A 349 -11.18 -10.35 6.20
CA VAL A 349 -12.26 -11.30 6.47
C VAL A 349 -13.04 -10.80 7.68
N LEU A 350 -14.34 -10.71 7.55
CA LEU A 350 -15.29 -10.37 8.60
C LEU A 350 -15.88 -11.65 9.19
N GLU A 351 -16.32 -11.60 10.46
CA GLU A 351 -16.91 -12.77 11.12
C GLU A 351 -18.25 -13.21 10.47
N ALA A 352 -18.95 -12.27 9.83
CA ALA A 352 -20.20 -12.49 9.12
C ALA A 352 -20.40 -11.43 8.04
N PHE A 353 -21.41 -11.63 7.17
CA PHE A 353 -21.79 -10.69 6.12
C PHE A 353 -22.01 -9.23 6.60
N ASN A 354 -22.53 -9.04 7.80
CA ASN A 354 -22.70 -7.74 8.46
C ASN A 354 -21.59 -7.45 9.49
N GLY A 355 -20.49 -8.21 9.45
CA GLY A 355 -19.34 -7.99 10.32
C GLY A 355 -18.74 -6.60 10.13
N ARG A 356 -18.01 -6.12 11.13
CA ARG A 356 -17.41 -4.79 11.13
C ARG A 356 -15.96 -4.81 11.60
N THR A 357 -15.20 -3.82 11.15
CA THR A 357 -13.82 -3.56 11.55
C THR A 357 -13.60 -2.06 11.74
N ASN A 358 -12.49 -1.67 12.36
CA ASN A 358 -12.14 -0.26 12.58
C ASN A 358 -10.70 0.06 12.17
N THR A 359 -10.06 -0.80 11.37
CA THR A 359 -8.69 -0.55 10.91
C THR A 359 -8.67 0.67 9.99
N PHE A 360 -7.89 1.69 10.33
CA PHE A 360 -7.68 2.84 9.45
C PHE A 360 -6.71 2.45 8.33
N CYS A 361 -7.23 2.22 7.13
CA CYS A 361 -6.44 1.82 5.95
C CYS A 361 -7.17 2.15 4.65
N GLY A 362 -6.44 2.21 3.56
CA GLY A 362 -6.91 2.52 2.22
C GLY A 362 -6.05 3.58 1.54
N THR A 363 -6.36 3.90 0.30
CA THR A 363 -5.78 5.02 -0.44
C THR A 363 -6.59 6.28 -0.14
N PRO A 364 -5.99 7.42 0.25
CA PRO A 364 -6.68 8.61 0.75
C PRO A 364 -7.90 9.04 -0.05
N GLU A 365 -7.78 9.15 -1.37
CA GLU A 365 -8.82 9.62 -2.30
C GLU A 365 -10.03 8.66 -2.35
N PHE A 366 -9.82 7.39 -2.00
CA PHE A 366 -10.84 6.33 -2.04
C PHE A 366 -11.41 5.97 -0.67
N MET A 367 -10.87 6.56 0.41
CA MET A 367 -11.32 6.25 1.78
C MET A 367 -12.72 6.78 2.05
N ALA A 368 -13.60 5.91 2.54
CA ALA A 368 -14.96 6.29 2.91
C ALA A 368 -15.00 7.18 4.17
N PRO A 369 -16.01 8.07 4.30
CA PRO A 369 -16.14 8.97 5.45
C PRO A 369 -16.14 8.27 6.81
N GLU A 370 -16.70 7.07 6.91
CA GLU A 370 -16.72 6.29 8.14
C GLU A 370 -15.34 5.79 8.56
N ILE A 371 -14.41 5.52 7.60
CA ILE A 371 -13.00 5.20 7.90
C ILE A 371 -12.31 6.44 8.47
N LEU A 372 -12.50 7.60 7.82
CA LEU A 372 -11.89 8.87 8.25
C LEU A 372 -12.36 9.32 9.63
N LYS A 373 -13.59 8.96 10.01
CA LYS A 373 -14.17 9.21 11.33
C LYS A 373 -13.79 8.15 12.37
N GLU A 374 -12.92 7.19 12.03
CA GLU A 374 -12.53 6.06 12.88
C GLU A 374 -13.74 5.25 13.41
N GLN A 375 -14.82 5.20 12.65
CA GLN A 375 -16.02 4.44 13.01
C GLN A 375 -15.87 2.97 12.62
N MET A 376 -16.71 2.12 13.24
CA MET A 376 -16.84 0.73 12.82
C MET A 376 -17.49 0.65 11.44
N TYR A 377 -16.83 -0.01 10.49
CA TYR A 377 -17.28 -0.12 9.11
C TYR A 377 -17.28 -1.58 8.62
N GLY A 378 -18.00 -1.86 7.57
CA GLY A 378 -18.05 -3.14 6.88
C GLY A 378 -17.86 -2.95 5.37
N ARG A 379 -18.57 -3.74 4.56
CA ARG A 379 -18.51 -3.71 3.10
C ARG A 379 -18.94 -2.38 2.45
N SER A 380 -19.62 -1.51 3.20
CA SER A 380 -20.04 -0.18 2.72
C SER A 380 -18.90 0.67 2.17
N VAL A 381 -17.67 0.46 2.67
CA VAL A 381 -16.51 1.23 2.22
C VAL A 381 -16.10 0.88 0.79
N ASP A 382 -16.33 -0.36 0.36
CA ASP A 382 -16.06 -0.78 -1.02
C ASP A 382 -17.03 -0.12 -2.01
N TRP A 383 -18.29 0.09 -1.62
CA TRP A 383 -19.27 0.82 -2.44
C TRP A 383 -18.97 2.31 -2.55
N TRP A 384 -18.42 2.93 -1.51
CA TRP A 384 -17.90 4.28 -1.61
C TRP A 384 -16.73 4.34 -2.60
N ALA A 385 -15.71 3.48 -2.42
CA ALA A 385 -14.56 3.41 -3.32
C ALA A 385 -14.96 3.10 -4.76
N TYR A 386 -16.00 2.29 -4.95
CA TYR A 386 -16.57 1.99 -6.26
C TYR A 386 -17.19 3.23 -6.92
N GLY A 387 -17.85 4.10 -6.15
CA GLY A 387 -18.34 5.40 -6.64
C GLY A 387 -17.21 6.33 -7.07
N VAL A 388 -16.13 6.40 -6.28
CA VAL A 388 -14.91 7.15 -6.62
C VAL A 388 -14.28 6.60 -7.90
N LEU A 389 -14.17 5.27 -8.02
CA LEU A 389 -13.61 4.59 -9.20
C LEU A 389 -14.39 4.93 -10.49
N ILE A 390 -15.72 4.90 -10.45
CA ILE A 390 -16.56 5.23 -11.61
C ILE A 390 -16.37 6.71 -12.01
N TYR A 391 -16.32 7.60 -11.03
CA TYR A 391 -16.05 9.01 -11.24
C TYR A 391 -14.69 9.20 -11.93
N GLU A 392 -13.65 8.57 -11.39
CA GLU A 392 -12.29 8.67 -11.93
C GLU A 392 -12.18 8.05 -13.34
N MET A 393 -12.84 6.93 -13.62
CA MET A 393 -12.87 6.33 -14.96
C MET A 393 -13.48 7.26 -16.02
N LEU A 394 -14.39 8.14 -15.65
CA LEU A 394 -15.09 9.03 -16.57
C LEU A 394 -14.44 10.40 -16.72
N LEU A 395 -13.80 10.90 -15.66
CA LEU A 395 -13.32 12.28 -15.60
C LEU A 395 -11.77 12.37 -15.46
N ALA A 396 -11.08 11.23 -15.24
CA ALA A 396 -9.63 11.12 -15.01
C ALA A 396 -9.15 11.95 -13.80
N GLU A 397 -10.04 12.23 -12.85
CA GLU A 397 -9.75 12.93 -11.61
C GLU A 397 -10.60 12.38 -10.47
N ALA A 398 -10.12 12.52 -9.23
CA ALA A 398 -10.89 12.11 -8.05
C ALA A 398 -12.01 13.12 -7.73
N PRO A 399 -13.17 12.67 -7.20
CA PRO A 399 -14.30 13.56 -6.87
C PRO A 399 -14.01 14.52 -5.70
N PHE A 400 -13.07 14.17 -4.85
CA PHE A 400 -12.64 14.97 -3.70
C PHE A 400 -11.13 15.14 -3.79
N GLN A 401 -10.66 16.37 -3.84
CA GLN A 401 -9.27 16.70 -4.10
C GLN A 401 -8.68 17.55 -2.98
N GLY A 402 -7.38 17.45 -2.77
CA GLY A 402 -6.63 18.26 -1.82
C GLY A 402 -5.16 18.35 -2.22
N GLN A 403 -4.41 19.19 -1.55
CA GLN A 403 -2.97 19.32 -1.77
C GLN A 403 -2.16 18.33 -0.90
N ASP A 404 -2.80 17.84 0.16
CA ASP A 404 -2.27 16.82 1.07
C ASP A 404 -3.43 15.94 1.57
N GLU A 405 -3.11 14.90 2.34
CA GLU A 405 -4.09 13.97 2.86
C GLU A 405 -5.15 14.63 3.75
N ASP A 406 -4.74 15.62 4.56
CA ASP A 406 -5.65 16.31 5.47
C ASP A 406 -6.71 17.11 4.69
N GLU A 407 -6.32 17.80 3.59
CA GLU A 407 -7.25 18.50 2.71
C GLU A 407 -8.17 17.52 1.98
N ILE A 408 -7.66 16.38 1.48
CA ILE A 408 -8.48 15.32 0.86
C ILE A 408 -9.50 14.79 1.89
N PHE A 409 -9.08 14.50 3.12
CA PHE A 409 -9.98 14.02 4.17
C PHE A 409 -11.05 15.06 4.52
N GLU A 410 -10.67 16.33 4.58
CA GLU A 410 -11.63 17.40 4.82
C GLU A 410 -12.64 17.50 3.66
N ALA A 411 -12.19 17.44 2.41
CA ALA A 411 -13.05 17.42 1.23
C ALA A 411 -14.03 16.24 1.25
N VAL A 412 -13.55 15.01 1.49
CA VAL A 412 -14.39 13.81 1.63
C VAL A 412 -15.44 14.00 2.72
N LEU A 413 -15.10 14.61 3.85
CA LEU A 413 -16.01 14.77 4.98
C LEU A 413 -17.02 15.91 4.81
N LYS A 414 -16.65 17.01 4.13
CA LYS A 414 -17.40 18.27 4.19
C LYS A 414 -17.83 18.83 2.83
N GLU A 415 -17.02 18.67 1.77
CA GLU A 415 -17.28 19.33 0.50
C GLU A 415 -18.43 18.69 -0.28
N ASN A 416 -19.13 19.48 -1.08
CA ASN A 416 -20.16 18.97 -1.96
C ASN A 416 -19.53 18.24 -3.14
N LEU A 417 -20.13 17.10 -3.49
CA LEU A 417 -19.77 16.38 -4.71
C LEU A 417 -20.08 17.24 -5.93
N VAL A 418 -19.06 17.56 -6.71
CA VAL A 418 -19.20 18.27 -7.98
C VAL A 418 -19.26 17.23 -9.10
N ILE A 419 -20.29 17.32 -9.91
CA ILE A 419 -20.45 16.47 -11.12
C ILE A 419 -20.64 17.44 -12.27
N PRO A 420 -19.83 17.35 -13.35
CA PRO A 420 -19.99 18.19 -14.54
C PRO A 420 -21.39 18.07 -15.17
N ASP A 421 -21.92 19.18 -15.66
CA ASP A 421 -23.29 19.23 -16.23
C ASP A 421 -23.42 18.42 -17.54
N ASP A 422 -22.30 18.16 -18.22
CA ASP A 422 -22.21 17.38 -19.46
C ASP A 422 -22.10 15.87 -19.22
N LEU A 423 -21.96 15.44 -17.95
CA LEU A 423 -21.98 14.02 -17.64
C LEU A 423 -23.41 13.47 -17.77
N ASP A 424 -23.53 12.30 -18.36
CA ASP A 424 -24.82 11.61 -18.49
C ASP A 424 -25.56 11.51 -17.15
N ILE A 425 -26.84 11.89 -17.14
CA ILE A 425 -27.64 12.03 -15.91
C ILE A 425 -27.79 10.69 -15.17
N ILE A 426 -27.79 9.57 -15.89
CA ILE A 426 -27.96 8.23 -15.30
C ILE A 426 -26.71 7.83 -14.51
N VAL A 427 -25.52 8.06 -15.10
CA VAL A 427 -24.27 7.77 -14.37
C VAL A 427 -24.03 8.78 -13.26
N ALA A 428 -24.40 10.04 -13.46
CA ALA A 428 -24.33 11.06 -12.42
C ALA A 428 -25.20 10.68 -11.20
N ASP A 429 -26.38 10.08 -11.43
CA ASP A 429 -27.24 9.58 -10.36
C ASP A 429 -26.60 8.39 -9.62
N LEU A 430 -26.03 7.42 -10.33
CA LEU A 430 -25.31 6.30 -9.73
C LEU A 430 -24.17 6.80 -8.81
N ILE A 431 -23.35 7.73 -9.30
CA ILE A 431 -22.24 8.30 -8.54
C ILE A 431 -22.77 9.00 -7.28
N ARG A 432 -23.85 9.81 -7.38
CA ARG A 432 -24.48 10.46 -6.22
C ARG A 432 -24.96 9.46 -5.18
N GLN A 433 -25.58 8.36 -5.60
CA GLN A 433 -26.08 7.32 -4.69
C GLN A 433 -24.96 6.52 -4.00
N LEU A 434 -23.85 6.25 -4.70
CA LEU A 434 -22.68 5.57 -4.15
C LEU A 434 -21.86 6.48 -3.21
N LEU A 435 -21.78 7.80 -3.50
CA LEU A 435 -21.04 8.76 -2.70
C LEU A 435 -21.90 9.46 -1.62
N ILE A 436 -22.95 8.80 -1.14
CA ILE A 436 -23.68 9.22 0.07
C ILE A 436 -22.79 8.97 1.28
N ARG A 437 -22.52 10.04 2.07
CA ARG A 437 -21.65 9.97 3.27
C ARG A 437 -22.21 9.08 4.37
N ASP A 438 -23.53 9.02 4.52
CA ASP A 438 -24.20 8.13 5.48
C ASP A 438 -24.20 6.71 4.90
N PRO A 439 -23.44 5.77 5.47
CA PRO A 439 -23.35 4.41 4.93
C PRO A 439 -24.70 3.65 4.99
N THR A 440 -25.64 4.08 5.82
CA THR A 440 -26.95 3.43 5.90
C THR A 440 -27.88 3.79 4.74
N LYS A 441 -27.60 4.88 4.04
CA LYS A 441 -28.36 5.39 2.88
C LYS A 441 -27.65 5.17 1.56
N ARG A 442 -26.37 4.77 1.60
CA ARG A 442 -25.53 4.54 0.43
C ARG A 442 -26.04 3.33 -0.35
N LEU A 443 -26.08 3.44 -1.67
CA LEU A 443 -26.46 2.34 -2.56
C LEU A 443 -25.51 1.13 -2.33
N GLY A 444 -26.09 -0.08 -2.30
CA GLY A 444 -25.35 -1.31 -2.03
C GLY A 444 -25.12 -1.61 -0.54
N CYS A 445 -25.48 -0.71 0.39
CA CYS A 445 -25.25 -0.93 1.84
C CYS A 445 -26.42 -1.62 2.56
N GLY A 446 -27.53 -1.86 1.86
CA GLY A 446 -28.66 -2.66 2.35
C GLY A 446 -28.40 -4.17 2.31
N ASN A 447 -29.45 -4.94 2.58
CA ASN A 447 -29.38 -6.40 2.54
C ASN A 447 -29.17 -6.95 1.10
N GLY A 448 -29.52 -6.16 0.09
CA GLY A 448 -29.35 -6.55 -1.32
C GLY A 448 -27.90 -6.43 -1.82
N ASP A 449 -27.07 -5.63 -1.13
CA ASP A 449 -25.65 -5.45 -1.49
C ASP A 449 -25.47 -5.17 -2.99
N ALA A 450 -24.62 -5.94 -3.68
CA ALA A 450 -24.41 -5.85 -5.13
C ALA A 450 -25.69 -5.97 -5.97
N ALA A 451 -26.67 -6.76 -5.52
CA ALA A 451 -27.94 -6.92 -6.23
C ALA A 451 -28.72 -5.60 -6.35
N ASP A 452 -28.60 -4.70 -5.36
CA ASP A 452 -29.24 -3.39 -5.42
C ASP A 452 -28.48 -2.46 -6.38
N VAL A 453 -27.15 -2.54 -6.42
CA VAL A 453 -26.32 -1.79 -7.39
C VAL A 453 -26.60 -2.25 -8.83
N LYS A 454 -26.73 -3.56 -9.08
CA LYS A 454 -27.05 -4.13 -10.41
C LYS A 454 -28.37 -3.64 -10.98
N LYS A 455 -29.36 -3.32 -10.13
CA LYS A 455 -30.68 -2.79 -10.55
C LYS A 455 -30.64 -1.35 -11.03
N HIS A 456 -29.55 -0.62 -10.78
CA HIS A 456 -29.47 0.78 -11.19
C HIS A 456 -29.52 0.90 -12.72
N PRO A 457 -30.26 1.88 -13.28
CA PRO A 457 -30.43 2.05 -14.75
C PRO A 457 -29.11 2.16 -15.53
N TYR A 458 -28.04 2.60 -14.87
CA TYR A 458 -26.70 2.63 -15.49
C TYR A 458 -26.28 1.27 -16.04
N PHE A 459 -26.67 0.17 -15.42
CA PHE A 459 -26.33 -1.19 -15.86
C PHE A 459 -27.37 -1.82 -16.78
N GLU A 460 -28.39 -1.07 -17.19
CA GLU A 460 -29.35 -1.56 -18.18
C GLU A 460 -28.65 -2.04 -19.45
N GLY A 461 -29.06 -3.23 -19.96
CA GLY A 461 -28.44 -3.89 -21.09
C GLY A 461 -27.20 -4.74 -20.78
N ILE A 462 -26.69 -4.75 -19.55
CA ILE A 462 -25.61 -5.67 -19.13
C ILE A 462 -26.24 -6.99 -18.66
N ASP A 463 -25.94 -8.07 -19.38
CA ASP A 463 -26.22 -9.44 -18.94
C ASP A 463 -25.09 -9.93 -18.03
N PHE A 464 -25.26 -9.80 -16.72
CA PHE A 464 -24.24 -10.16 -15.73
C PHE A 464 -23.87 -11.64 -15.75
N ASP A 465 -24.79 -12.54 -16.12
CA ASP A 465 -24.49 -13.97 -16.23
C ASP A 465 -23.59 -14.27 -17.44
N LYS A 466 -23.82 -13.58 -18.55
CA LYS A 466 -22.94 -13.67 -19.72
C LYS A 466 -21.59 -13.00 -19.45
N LEU A 467 -21.59 -11.87 -18.74
CA LEU A 467 -20.37 -11.18 -18.36
C LEU A 467 -19.50 -12.07 -17.48
N LEU A 468 -20.07 -12.67 -16.42
CA LEU A 468 -19.37 -13.60 -15.53
C LEU A 468 -18.80 -14.83 -16.27
N LYS A 469 -19.43 -15.24 -17.36
CA LYS A 469 -18.98 -16.34 -18.23
C LYS A 469 -18.04 -15.88 -19.35
N LEU A 470 -17.58 -14.62 -19.34
CA LEU A 470 -16.74 -14.00 -20.38
C LEU A 470 -17.33 -14.11 -21.81
N LYS A 471 -18.66 -14.02 -21.93
CA LYS A 471 -19.38 -14.11 -23.22
C LYS A 471 -19.75 -12.76 -23.80
N LEU A 472 -19.47 -11.67 -23.11
CA LEU A 472 -19.62 -10.32 -23.62
C LEU A 472 -18.27 -9.85 -24.17
N GLU A 473 -18.26 -9.26 -25.35
CA GLU A 473 -17.04 -8.73 -25.97
C GLU A 473 -16.62 -7.44 -25.28
N PRO A 474 -15.38 -7.34 -24.75
CA PRO A 474 -14.88 -6.11 -24.16
C PRO A 474 -14.72 -4.99 -25.19
N PRO A 475 -15.06 -3.75 -24.82
CA PRO A 475 -14.98 -2.60 -25.74
C PRO A 475 -13.56 -2.17 -26.10
N TYR A 476 -12.56 -2.74 -25.43
CA TYR A 476 -11.14 -2.43 -25.67
C TYR A 476 -10.26 -3.62 -25.28
N LYS A 477 -9.25 -3.89 -26.10
CA LYS A 477 -8.19 -4.86 -25.83
C LYS A 477 -6.84 -4.15 -25.80
N PRO A 478 -6.00 -4.38 -24.80
CA PRO A 478 -4.69 -3.74 -24.73
C PRO A 478 -3.76 -4.30 -25.80
N THR A 479 -2.79 -3.49 -26.24
CA THR A 479 -1.73 -3.96 -27.14
C THR A 479 -0.71 -4.73 -26.30
N VAL A 480 -0.55 -6.00 -26.61
CA VAL A 480 0.42 -6.92 -25.99
C VAL A 480 1.12 -7.69 -27.09
N LEU A 481 2.44 -7.64 -27.13
CA LEU A 481 3.22 -8.22 -28.24
C LEU A 481 3.38 -9.74 -28.14
N ASN A 482 3.48 -10.25 -26.91
CA ASN A 482 3.60 -11.68 -26.61
C ASN A 482 3.24 -11.94 -25.14
N GLU A 483 3.15 -13.21 -24.73
CA GLU A 483 2.76 -13.60 -23.36
C GLU A 483 3.67 -13.02 -22.25
N GLY A 484 4.94 -12.78 -22.53
CA GLY A 484 5.92 -12.21 -21.60
C GLY A 484 6.16 -10.71 -21.79
N ASP A 485 5.28 -10.03 -22.55
CA ASP A 485 5.43 -8.60 -22.80
C ASP A 485 5.25 -7.79 -21.52
N VAL A 486 6.23 -6.92 -21.25
CA VAL A 486 6.24 -5.99 -20.10
C VAL A 486 6.08 -4.53 -20.53
N GLY A 487 5.68 -4.28 -21.78
CA GLY A 487 5.56 -2.94 -22.36
C GLY A 487 4.53 -2.03 -21.66
N ASN A 488 3.59 -2.61 -20.92
CA ASN A 488 2.61 -1.89 -20.12
C ASN A 488 3.00 -1.76 -18.62
N PHE A 489 4.25 -2.05 -18.27
CA PHE A 489 4.81 -1.82 -16.94
C PHE A 489 5.85 -0.71 -16.98
N ASP A 490 6.07 -0.04 -15.86
CA ASP A 490 7.02 1.08 -15.78
C ASP A 490 8.44 0.64 -16.16
N PRO A 491 9.06 1.26 -17.20
CA PRO A 491 10.41 0.97 -17.61
C PRO A 491 11.48 1.18 -16.53
N SER A 492 11.18 1.99 -15.51
CA SER A 492 12.07 2.17 -14.35
C SER A 492 12.29 0.87 -13.58
N PHE A 493 11.29 -0.04 -13.58
CA PHE A 493 11.39 -1.37 -13.00
C PHE A 493 11.83 -2.42 -13.99
N THR A 494 11.24 -2.47 -15.18
CA THR A 494 11.47 -3.57 -16.14
C THR A 494 12.88 -3.59 -16.72
N LYS A 495 13.62 -2.47 -16.63
CA LYS A 495 15.05 -2.39 -16.98
C LYS A 495 15.99 -2.87 -15.88
N GLN A 496 15.51 -3.05 -14.65
CA GLN A 496 16.33 -3.53 -13.55
C GLN A 496 16.54 -5.04 -13.65
N PRO A 497 17.68 -5.57 -13.15
CA PRO A 497 17.91 -7.01 -13.15
C PRO A 497 16.86 -7.73 -12.27
N PRO A 498 16.27 -8.82 -12.75
CA PRO A 498 15.26 -9.59 -12.02
C PRO A 498 15.93 -10.47 -10.95
N CYS A 499 16.42 -9.85 -9.89
CA CYS A 499 17.09 -10.55 -8.80
C CYS A 499 16.45 -10.31 -7.44
N ILE A 500 16.56 -11.30 -6.58
CA ILE A 500 16.22 -11.17 -5.17
C ILE A 500 17.41 -10.48 -4.48
N THR A 501 17.14 -9.38 -3.78
CA THR A 501 18.19 -8.62 -3.08
C THR A 501 18.81 -9.51 -1.99
N PRO A 502 20.13 -9.67 -1.92
CA PRO A 502 20.77 -10.39 -0.83
C PRO A 502 20.36 -9.80 0.53
N ILE A 503 20.23 -10.64 1.55
CA ILE A 503 19.93 -10.19 2.90
C ILE A 503 21.25 -9.83 3.56
N GLN A 504 21.32 -8.61 4.06
CA GLN A 504 22.38 -8.15 4.95
C GLN A 504 21.77 -8.16 6.36
N GLY A 505 21.94 -9.23 7.12
CA GLY A 505 21.41 -9.31 8.47
C GLY A 505 21.54 -10.71 9.08
N ASN A 506 21.26 -10.81 10.36
CA ASN A 506 21.23 -12.07 11.10
C ASN A 506 20.06 -12.93 10.64
N ALA A 507 20.21 -14.25 10.77
CA ALA A 507 19.10 -15.19 10.57
C ALA A 507 17.91 -14.80 11.48
N ILE A 508 16.70 -14.93 10.96
CA ILE A 508 15.47 -14.72 11.73
C ILE A 508 15.44 -15.77 12.85
N GLN A 509 15.08 -15.34 14.04
CA GLN A 509 15.06 -16.25 15.20
C GLN A 509 14.01 -17.37 14.99
N ALA A 510 14.23 -18.52 15.60
CA ALA A 510 13.32 -19.68 15.46
C ALA A 510 11.88 -19.35 15.90
N ALA A 511 11.71 -18.60 16.99
CA ALA A 511 10.37 -18.15 17.44
C ALA A 511 9.65 -17.25 16.42
N ASP A 512 10.38 -16.44 15.67
CA ASP A 512 9.81 -15.57 14.63
C ASP A 512 9.42 -16.39 13.37
N GLN A 513 10.07 -17.53 13.14
CA GLN A 513 9.72 -18.44 12.05
C GLN A 513 8.38 -19.16 12.28
N GLU A 514 8.03 -19.44 13.54
CA GLU A 514 6.74 -20.03 13.93
C GLU A 514 5.54 -19.18 13.48
N GLU A 515 5.70 -17.86 13.40
CA GLU A 515 4.66 -16.95 12.90
C GLU A 515 4.24 -17.23 11.45
N PHE A 516 5.11 -17.87 10.67
CA PHE A 516 4.88 -18.23 9.27
C PHE A 516 4.57 -19.72 9.08
N GLU A 517 4.36 -20.49 10.15
CA GLU A 517 3.98 -21.89 10.06
C GLU A 517 2.68 -22.06 9.27
N GLY A 518 2.59 -23.12 8.43
CA GLY A 518 1.44 -23.36 7.56
C GLY A 518 1.23 -22.33 6.44
N PHE A 519 2.25 -21.51 6.12
CA PHE A 519 2.12 -20.50 5.07
C PHE A 519 2.03 -21.08 3.67
N SER A 520 2.62 -22.25 3.41
CA SER A 520 2.63 -22.86 2.07
C SER A 520 1.24 -23.28 1.62
N PHE A 521 0.97 -23.10 0.34
CA PHE A 521 -0.28 -23.49 -0.32
C PHE A 521 -0.02 -23.67 -1.82
N THR A 522 -0.65 -24.68 -2.42
CA THR A 522 -0.69 -24.85 -3.89
C THR A 522 -2.14 -24.93 -4.31
N SER A 523 -2.47 -24.18 -5.35
CA SER A 523 -3.82 -24.17 -5.90
C SER A 523 -4.20 -25.57 -6.42
N PRO A 524 -5.44 -26.05 -6.18
CA PRO A 524 -5.91 -27.31 -6.73
C PRO A 524 -5.97 -27.31 -8.28
N TRP A 525 -5.81 -26.16 -8.91
CA TRP A 525 -5.79 -25.98 -10.35
C TRP A 525 -4.39 -26.07 -10.98
N VAL A 526 -3.35 -26.25 -10.16
CA VAL A 526 -1.99 -26.51 -10.64
C VAL A 526 -1.91 -27.97 -11.03
N VAL A 527 -1.81 -28.24 -12.34
CA VAL A 527 -1.72 -29.58 -12.93
C VAL A 527 -0.29 -29.81 -13.43
#